data_09da26c68e15da65e131dc6a8a67354c
#
_entry.id   09da26c68e15da65e131dc6a8a67354c
#
_cell.length_a   1.000
_cell.length_b   1.000
_cell.length_c   1.000
_cell.angle_alpha   90.00
_cell.angle_beta   90.00
_cell.angle_gamma   90.00
#
_symmetry.space_group_name_H-M   'P 1'
#
loop_
_entity.id
_entity.type
_entity.pdbx_description
1 polymer ?
#
loop_
_entity_poly.entity_id
_entity_poly.type
_entity_poly.pdbx_seq_one_letter_code
_entity_poly.pdbx_strand_id
1 'polypeptide(L)'
;MKIVKKIIKKHRHLVFMDFEGTQYSHELIAFGAVKVTLDKNYNIIRVNKGIKYYVKAKNKIGSFVKKLTSIDEEILEKQGITFKEALVKIKKYCGLPFAKDTSFCFFGTHDLRILSKSYEWSPDADKDILKVLTKNAIDLSAVLAQFVRDDRNNPLSLIHGLELFDIPLSGEPHDPLIDSIHLMLLYKGMMNNPDKLYSEYLKVLPKQKVFPQPVKAVINKLIDGNTVTPDDFKKFIKDFIG
;
A
#
# COMPACT_ATOMS: atom_id res chain seq x y z
N MET A 1 -15.98 4.73 2.38
CA MET A 1 -15.71 3.62 3.33
C MET A 1 -15.29 4.18 4.70
N LYS A 2 -15.96 3.78 5.80
CA LYS A 2 -15.62 4.28 7.16
C LYS A 2 -14.20 3.92 7.61
N ILE A 3 -13.71 2.73 7.25
CA ILE A 3 -12.38 2.27 7.63
C ILE A 3 -11.28 3.10 6.97
N VAL A 4 -11.42 3.44 5.69
CA VAL A 4 -10.48 4.30 4.97
C VAL A 4 -10.44 5.69 5.61
N LYS A 5 -11.60 6.25 5.97
CA LYS A 5 -11.71 7.54 6.71
C LYS A 5 -10.92 7.53 8.02
N LYS A 6 -10.98 6.42 8.75
CA LYS A 6 -10.25 6.27 10.02
C LYS A 6 -8.73 6.19 9.80
N ILE A 7 -8.29 5.52 8.75
CA ILE A 7 -6.87 5.31 8.43
C ILE A 7 -6.23 6.60 7.90
N ILE A 8 -6.91 7.34 7.03
CA ILE A 8 -6.43 8.59 6.43
C ILE A 8 -6.40 9.76 7.46
N LYS A 9 -6.93 9.57 8.67
CA LYS A 9 -6.87 10.56 9.77
C LYS A 9 -7.35 11.96 9.41
N LYS A 10 -8.34 12.08 8.53
CA LYS A 10 -8.89 13.33 7.97
C LYS A 10 -7.91 14.13 7.09
N HIS A 11 -6.82 13.54 6.64
CA HIS A 11 -5.91 14.19 5.72
C HIS A 11 -6.59 14.44 4.36
N ARG A 12 -6.31 15.59 3.76
CA ARG A 12 -6.86 16.00 2.46
C ARG A 12 -5.99 15.64 1.28
N HIS A 13 -4.76 15.24 1.54
CA HIS A 13 -3.81 14.86 0.50
C HIS A 13 -3.30 13.45 0.74
N LEU A 14 -3.21 12.66 -0.35
CA LEU A 14 -2.48 11.41 -0.37
C LEU A 14 -1.33 11.53 -1.35
N VAL A 15 -0.20 10.95 -1.01
CA VAL A 15 0.92 10.75 -1.92
C VAL A 15 1.15 9.25 -2.02
N PHE A 16 0.88 8.70 -3.21
CA PHE A 16 1.16 7.31 -3.53
C PHE A 16 2.62 7.23 -3.95
N MET A 17 3.35 6.32 -3.35
CA MET A 17 4.81 6.21 -3.53
C MET A 17 5.19 4.76 -3.70
N ASP A 18 6.16 4.54 -4.57
CA ASP A 18 6.82 3.27 -4.78
C ASP A 18 8.32 3.47 -4.88
N PHE A 19 9.10 2.56 -4.29
CA PHE A 19 10.55 2.65 -4.19
C PHE A 19 11.21 1.37 -4.67
N GLU A 20 12.20 1.53 -5.55
CA GLU A 20 13.09 0.46 -5.94
C GLU A 20 14.37 0.50 -5.11
N GLY A 21 14.82 -0.64 -4.64
CA GLY A 21 16.00 -0.75 -3.78
C GLY A 21 16.99 -1.79 -4.25
N THR A 22 18.25 -1.67 -3.85
CA THR A 22 19.27 -2.67 -4.10
C THR A 22 18.90 -4.02 -3.50
N GLN A 23 19.36 -5.11 -4.11
CA GLN A 23 18.96 -6.49 -3.75
C GLN A 23 19.30 -6.87 -2.31
N TYR A 24 20.45 -6.47 -1.80
CA TYR A 24 20.95 -6.93 -0.50
C TYR A 24 20.95 -5.83 0.56
N SER A 25 21.43 -4.65 0.23
CA SER A 25 21.53 -3.52 1.17
C SER A 25 20.23 -2.74 1.31
N HIS A 26 19.26 -2.94 0.40
CA HIS A 26 17.99 -2.21 0.34
C HIS A 26 18.18 -0.69 0.28
N GLU A 27 19.25 -0.22 -0.39
CA GLU A 27 19.42 1.19 -0.67
C GLU A 27 18.50 1.63 -1.80
N LEU A 28 17.91 2.81 -1.67
CA LEU A 28 17.07 3.42 -2.69
C LEU A 28 17.83 3.64 -3.98
N ILE A 29 17.33 3.13 -5.10
CA ILE A 29 17.88 3.32 -6.45
C ILE A 29 16.93 4.10 -7.37
N ALA A 30 15.63 4.07 -7.09
CA ALA A 30 14.65 4.91 -7.76
C ALA A 30 13.41 5.10 -6.89
N PHE A 31 12.70 6.19 -7.10
CA PHE A 31 11.38 6.40 -6.52
C PHE A 31 10.43 7.07 -7.49
N GLY A 32 9.17 6.69 -7.38
CA GLY A 32 8.04 7.34 -8.02
C GLY A 32 7.08 7.91 -6.98
N ALA A 33 6.34 8.96 -7.35
CA ALA A 33 5.31 9.51 -6.49
C ALA A 33 4.21 10.21 -7.28
N VAL A 34 2.96 10.03 -6.84
CA VAL A 34 1.79 10.74 -7.35
C VAL A 34 1.01 11.33 -6.18
N LYS A 35 0.86 12.67 -6.17
CA LYS A 35 0.10 13.39 -5.15
C LYS A 35 -1.33 13.65 -5.64
N VAL A 36 -2.30 13.41 -4.76
CA VAL A 36 -3.71 13.69 -5.03
C VAL A 36 -4.33 14.55 -3.93
N THR A 37 -5.41 15.25 -4.28
CA THR A 37 -6.27 15.95 -3.34
C THR A 37 -7.60 15.22 -3.25
N LEU A 38 -8.14 15.10 -2.03
CA LEU A 38 -9.38 14.42 -1.73
C LEU A 38 -10.51 15.41 -1.41
N ASP A 39 -11.73 15.03 -1.75
CA ASP A 39 -12.94 15.70 -1.25
C ASP A 39 -13.28 15.27 0.20
N LYS A 40 -14.38 15.80 0.74
CA LYS A 40 -14.89 15.42 2.08
C LYS A 40 -15.31 13.96 2.22
N ASN A 41 -15.55 13.29 1.09
CA ASN A 41 -15.92 11.87 1.03
C ASN A 41 -14.72 10.96 0.76
N TYR A 42 -13.50 11.54 0.65
CA TYR A 42 -12.24 10.87 0.35
C TYR A 42 -12.12 10.38 -1.10
N ASN A 43 -12.92 10.91 -2.04
CA ASN A 43 -12.74 10.69 -3.46
C ASN A 43 -11.64 11.60 -3.99
N ILE A 44 -10.87 11.10 -4.97
CA ILE A 44 -9.83 11.90 -5.64
C ILE A 44 -10.50 12.94 -6.53
N ILE A 45 -10.24 14.23 -6.28
CA ILE A 45 -10.74 15.35 -7.07
C ILE A 45 -9.65 16.04 -7.89
N ARG A 46 -8.39 15.80 -7.58
CA ARG A 46 -7.25 16.34 -8.31
C ARG A 46 -6.07 15.37 -8.25
N VAL A 47 -5.42 15.16 -9.37
CA VAL A 47 -4.17 14.41 -9.50
C VAL A 47 -3.09 15.36 -9.98
N ASN A 48 -1.98 15.43 -9.29
CA ASN A 48 -0.82 16.22 -9.71
C ASN A 48 0.03 15.39 -10.69
N LYS A 49 0.83 16.07 -11.54
CA LYS A 49 1.82 15.39 -12.37
C LYS A 49 2.76 14.57 -11.46
N GLY A 50 2.91 13.29 -11.77
CA GLY A 50 3.82 12.40 -11.05
C GLY A 50 5.28 12.77 -11.26
N ILE A 51 6.13 12.29 -10.35
CA ILE A 51 7.57 12.44 -10.40
C ILE A 51 8.26 11.08 -10.33
N LYS A 52 9.41 10.96 -10.99
CA LYS A 52 10.33 9.82 -10.91
C LYS A 52 11.75 10.35 -10.84
N TYR A 53 12.57 9.75 -9.99
CA TYR A 53 14.00 10.05 -9.91
C TYR A 53 14.78 8.77 -9.66
N TYR A 54 15.95 8.68 -10.28
CA TYR A 54 16.97 7.69 -9.94
C TYR A 54 17.84 8.19 -8.79
N VAL A 55 18.34 7.28 -7.96
CA VAL A 55 19.13 7.61 -6.76
C VAL A 55 20.40 6.77 -6.75
N LYS A 56 21.55 7.42 -6.57
CA LYS A 56 22.85 6.76 -6.48
C LYS A 56 22.94 5.95 -5.19
N ALA A 57 23.09 4.63 -5.30
CA ALA A 57 23.39 3.74 -4.18
C ALA A 57 24.91 3.62 -3.99
N LYS A 58 25.34 3.39 -2.75
CA LYS A 58 26.76 3.10 -2.43
C LYS A 58 27.12 1.65 -2.71
N ASN A 59 26.13 0.75 -2.60
CA ASN A 59 26.30 -0.68 -2.83
C ASN A 59 25.78 -1.10 -4.19
N LYS A 60 26.26 -2.26 -4.67
CA LYS A 60 25.83 -2.84 -5.95
C LYS A 60 24.33 -3.12 -5.96
N ILE A 61 23.69 -2.89 -7.10
CA ILE A 61 22.25 -3.10 -7.28
C ILE A 61 21.87 -4.57 -7.10
N GLY A 62 22.66 -5.47 -7.67
CA GLY A 62 22.38 -6.91 -7.72
C GLY A 62 21.66 -7.33 -9.01
N SER A 63 22.03 -8.52 -9.50
CA SER A 63 21.61 -9.01 -10.83
C SER A 63 20.10 -9.20 -10.94
N PHE A 64 19.45 -9.66 -9.86
CA PHE A 64 18.00 -9.88 -9.86
C PHE A 64 17.25 -8.53 -9.98
N VAL A 65 17.62 -7.52 -9.20
CA VAL A 65 16.99 -6.19 -9.25
C VAL A 65 17.22 -5.52 -10.59
N LYS A 66 18.43 -5.61 -11.16
CA LYS A 66 18.70 -5.09 -12.51
C LYS A 66 17.77 -5.68 -13.56
N LYS A 67 17.57 -7.02 -13.51
CA LYS A 67 16.68 -7.70 -14.44
C LYS A 67 15.22 -7.30 -14.23
N LEU A 68 14.82 -7.07 -12.98
CA LEU A 68 13.43 -6.78 -12.62
C LEU A 68 13.04 -5.34 -12.98
N THR A 69 13.92 -4.37 -12.67
CA THR A 69 13.63 -2.93 -12.78
C THR A 69 14.22 -2.29 -14.03
N SER A 70 15.09 -3.02 -14.77
CA SER A 70 15.91 -2.47 -15.85
C SER A 70 16.82 -1.30 -15.43
N ILE A 71 17.08 -1.15 -14.12
CA ILE A 71 17.97 -0.11 -13.58
C ILE A 71 19.35 -0.74 -13.35
N ASP A 72 20.38 -0.12 -13.90
CA ASP A 72 21.78 -0.51 -13.73
C ASP A 72 22.64 0.62 -13.17
N GLU A 73 23.91 0.33 -12.91
CA GLU A 73 24.85 1.32 -12.36
C GLU A 73 25.12 2.47 -13.35
N GLU A 74 25.03 2.22 -14.65
CA GLU A 74 25.25 3.26 -15.68
C GLU A 74 24.12 4.31 -15.63
N ILE A 75 22.87 3.86 -15.50
CA ILE A 75 21.73 4.75 -15.32
C ILE A 75 21.88 5.57 -14.06
N LEU A 76 22.27 4.93 -12.93
CA LEU A 76 22.43 5.63 -11.66
C LEU A 76 23.57 6.64 -11.71
N GLU A 77 24.67 6.33 -12.42
CA GLU A 77 25.79 7.27 -12.55
C GLU A 77 25.43 8.50 -13.39
N LYS A 78 24.73 8.30 -14.50
CA LYS A 78 24.34 9.36 -15.44
C LYS A 78 23.18 10.24 -14.95
N GLN A 79 22.18 9.64 -14.30
CA GLN A 79 20.91 10.28 -14.00
C GLN A 79 20.58 10.31 -12.51
N GLY A 80 21.29 9.55 -11.69
CA GLY A 80 21.03 9.42 -10.27
C GLY A 80 21.40 10.66 -9.49
N ILE A 81 20.53 11.07 -8.59
CA ILE A 81 20.79 12.08 -7.55
C ILE A 81 21.23 11.39 -6.25
N THR A 82 21.78 12.12 -5.32
CA THR A 82 22.10 11.57 -3.97
C THR A 82 20.82 11.29 -3.18
N PHE A 83 20.88 10.38 -2.20
CA PHE A 83 19.75 10.10 -1.29
C PHE A 83 19.28 11.37 -0.56
N LYS A 84 20.22 12.24 -0.16
CA LYS A 84 19.90 13.54 0.46
C LYS A 84 19.08 14.43 -0.48
N GLU A 85 19.49 14.53 -1.75
CA GLU A 85 18.73 15.29 -2.75
C GLU A 85 17.38 14.66 -3.04
N ALA A 86 17.28 13.31 -3.05
CA ALA A 86 16.01 12.60 -3.20
C ALA A 86 15.02 13.01 -2.11
N LEU A 87 15.43 13.03 -0.84
CA LEU A 87 14.57 13.51 0.25
C LEU A 87 14.13 14.97 0.08
N VAL A 88 15.01 15.84 -0.42
CA VAL A 88 14.67 17.24 -0.74
C VAL A 88 13.63 17.30 -1.87
N LYS A 89 13.76 16.46 -2.92
CA LYS A 89 12.77 16.37 -4.00
C LYS A 89 11.41 15.89 -3.48
N ILE A 90 11.40 14.85 -2.64
CA ILE A 90 10.19 14.35 -1.98
C ILE A 90 9.55 15.46 -1.14
N LYS A 91 10.34 16.14 -0.28
CA LYS A 91 9.87 17.27 0.54
C LYS A 91 9.21 18.35 -0.30
N LYS A 92 9.88 18.80 -1.37
CA LYS A 92 9.37 19.83 -2.28
C LYS A 92 8.06 19.39 -2.94
N TYR A 93 8.01 18.17 -3.43
CA TYR A 93 6.83 17.63 -4.10
C TYR A 93 5.64 17.45 -3.15
N CYS A 94 5.87 16.94 -1.97
CA CYS A 94 4.84 16.67 -0.97
C CYS A 94 4.48 17.88 -0.12
N GLY A 95 5.35 18.90 -0.05
CA GLY A 95 5.17 20.06 0.81
C GLY A 95 5.56 19.80 2.28
N LEU A 96 6.56 18.93 2.53
CA LEU A 96 7.12 18.70 3.87
C LEU A 96 7.97 19.90 4.34
N PRO A 97 8.07 20.14 5.65
CA PRO A 97 7.45 19.44 6.80
C PRO A 97 6.00 19.85 7.06
N PHE A 98 5.42 20.66 6.19
CA PHE A 98 4.07 21.24 6.34
C PHE A 98 2.95 20.27 5.92
N ALA A 99 3.28 19.00 5.64
CA ALA A 99 2.32 17.97 5.24
C ALA A 99 1.48 17.46 6.43
N LYS A 100 0.99 18.34 7.28
CA LYS A 100 0.18 17.97 8.46
C LYS A 100 -1.14 17.28 8.10
N ASP A 101 -1.60 17.49 6.86
CA ASP A 101 -2.82 16.92 6.29
C ASP A 101 -2.53 15.97 5.13
N THR A 102 -1.33 15.37 5.08
CA THR A 102 -0.90 14.46 4.03
C THR A 102 -0.56 13.09 4.60
N SER A 103 -1.10 12.03 3.99
CA SER A 103 -0.69 10.64 4.21
C SER A 103 0.10 10.13 3.01
N PHE A 104 0.99 9.19 3.27
CA PHE A 104 1.87 8.56 2.28
C PHE A 104 1.47 7.11 2.13
N CYS A 105 1.01 6.73 0.94
CA CYS A 105 0.48 5.40 0.65
C CYS A 105 1.55 4.56 -0.03
N PHE A 106 1.80 3.39 0.54
CA PHE A 106 2.71 2.37 0.05
C PHE A 106 1.97 1.04 -0.11
N PHE A 107 2.58 0.08 -0.81
CA PHE A 107 2.04 -1.28 -0.93
C PHE A 107 2.90 -2.27 -0.15
N GLY A 108 2.57 -2.47 1.12
CA GLY A 108 3.38 -3.24 2.07
C GLY A 108 4.36 -2.35 2.84
N THR A 109 5.34 -2.99 3.47
CA THR A 109 6.31 -2.30 4.35
C THR A 109 7.72 -2.20 3.74
N HIS A 110 7.90 -2.73 2.52
CA HIS A 110 9.22 -2.81 1.88
C HIS A 110 9.81 -1.42 1.60
N ASP A 111 8.99 -0.50 1.10
CA ASP A 111 9.40 0.89 0.83
C ASP A 111 9.95 1.59 2.07
N LEU A 112 9.30 1.41 3.21
CA LEU A 112 9.75 1.99 4.47
C LEU A 112 11.09 1.37 4.94
N ARG A 113 11.33 0.09 4.63
CA ARG A 113 12.61 -0.57 4.86
C ARG A 113 13.70 0.03 3.97
N ILE A 114 13.41 0.25 2.67
CA ILE A 114 14.33 0.90 1.73
C ILE A 114 14.72 2.29 2.25
N LEU A 115 13.76 3.11 2.68
CA LEU A 115 14.05 4.43 3.27
C LEU A 115 14.94 4.34 4.50
N SER A 116 14.63 3.43 5.43
CA SER A 116 15.41 3.26 6.66
C SER A 116 16.85 2.84 6.36
N LYS A 117 17.01 1.85 5.46
CA LYS A 117 18.33 1.35 5.06
C LYS A 117 19.14 2.39 4.30
N SER A 118 18.53 3.16 3.41
CA SER A 118 19.19 4.27 2.72
C SER A 118 19.73 5.34 3.69
N TYR A 119 18.97 5.60 4.76
CA TYR A 119 19.42 6.52 5.80
C TYR A 119 20.63 6.01 6.57
N GLU A 120 20.73 4.70 6.84
CA GLU A 120 21.91 4.09 7.48
C GLU A 120 23.20 4.35 6.66
N TRP A 121 23.08 4.34 5.31
CA TRP A 121 24.18 4.62 4.40
C TRP A 121 24.41 6.12 4.14
N SER A 122 23.45 6.99 4.46
CA SER A 122 23.51 8.44 4.25
C SER A 122 22.94 9.19 5.46
N PRO A 123 23.61 9.12 6.63
CA PRO A 123 23.09 9.67 7.89
C PRO A 123 23.07 11.20 7.95
N ASP A 124 23.70 11.87 6.97
CA ASP A 124 23.67 13.33 6.76
C ASP A 124 22.38 13.82 6.07
N ALA A 125 21.52 12.89 5.66
CA ALA A 125 20.21 13.20 5.08
C ALA A 125 19.20 13.67 6.17
N ASP A 126 18.16 14.40 5.75
CA ASP A 126 17.17 15.00 6.66
C ASP A 126 16.29 13.92 7.32
N LYS A 127 16.60 13.59 8.58
CA LYS A 127 15.89 12.59 9.38
C LYS A 127 14.43 12.97 9.64
N ASP A 128 14.09 14.25 9.65
CA ASP A 128 12.73 14.68 9.95
C ASP A 128 11.78 14.40 8.78
N ILE A 129 12.29 14.39 7.56
CA ILE A 129 11.52 13.94 6.38
C ILE A 129 11.15 12.45 6.55
N LEU A 130 12.12 11.59 6.91
CA LEU A 130 11.85 10.17 7.15
C LEU A 130 10.80 9.96 8.25
N LYS A 131 10.92 10.68 9.37
CA LYS A 131 9.94 10.61 10.46
C LYS A 131 8.53 10.95 9.99
N VAL A 132 8.39 12.01 9.17
CA VAL A 132 7.07 12.43 8.66
C VAL A 132 6.52 11.38 7.70
N LEU A 133 7.33 10.86 6.77
CA LEU A 133 6.93 9.80 5.84
C LEU A 133 6.45 8.56 6.59
N THR A 134 7.23 8.10 7.57
CA THR A 134 6.91 6.89 8.38
C THR A 134 5.69 7.10 9.26
N LYS A 135 5.59 8.25 9.96
CA LYS A 135 4.47 8.54 10.88
C LYS A 135 3.11 8.62 10.18
N ASN A 136 3.11 9.12 8.95
CA ASN A 136 1.89 9.29 8.14
C ASN A 136 1.78 8.21 7.05
N ALA A 137 2.54 7.13 7.15
CA ALA A 137 2.47 6.02 6.21
C ALA A 137 1.15 5.25 6.33
N ILE A 138 0.64 4.82 5.20
CA ILE A 138 -0.52 3.95 5.04
C ILE A 138 -0.09 2.78 4.17
N ASP A 139 -0.15 1.58 4.72
CA ASP A 139 0.03 0.34 3.97
C ASP A 139 -1.31 -0.05 3.31
N LEU A 140 -1.46 0.21 2.02
CA LEU A 140 -2.69 -0.13 1.28
C LEU A 140 -2.86 -1.63 1.08
N SER A 141 -1.79 -2.42 1.06
CA SER A 141 -1.88 -3.89 1.05
C SER A 141 -2.55 -4.38 2.33
N ALA A 142 -2.12 -3.89 3.48
CA ALA A 142 -2.73 -4.22 4.77
C ALA A 142 -4.18 -3.74 4.89
N VAL A 143 -4.52 -2.60 4.28
CA VAL A 143 -5.91 -2.11 4.23
C VAL A 143 -6.77 -3.02 3.37
N LEU A 144 -6.33 -3.36 2.15
CA LEU A 144 -7.04 -4.24 1.24
C LEU A 144 -7.21 -5.63 1.85
N ALA A 145 -6.17 -6.18 2.48
CA ALA A 145 -6.17 -7.50 3.10
C ALA A 145 -7.17 -7.68 4.26
N GLN A 146 -7.77 -6.60 4.75
CA GLN A 146 -8.88 -6.69 5.69
C GLN A 146 -10.18 -7.16 5.03
N PHE A 147 -10.31 -6.94 3.72
CA PHE A 147 -11.53 -7.24 2.95
C PHE A 147 -11.33 -8.38 1.97
N VAL A 148 -10.13 -8.50 1.41
CA VAL A 148 -9.84 -9.42 0.30
C VAL A 148 -8.54 -10.17 0.57
N ARG A 149 -8.57 -11.47 0.31
CA ARG A 149 -7.41 -12.36 0.39
C ARG A 149 -7.48 -13.40 -0.72
N ASP A 150 -6.34 -13.95 -1.08
CA ASP A 150 -6.30 -15.09 -2.02
C ASP A 150 -6.89 -16.37 -1.38
N ASP A 151 -6.98 -17.42 -2.19
CA ASP A 151 -7.52 -18.71 -1.74
C ASP A 151 -6.72 -19.34 -0.59
N ARG A 152 -5.43 -19.01 -0.49
CA ARG A 152 -4.51 -19.43 0.58
C ARG A 152 -4.55 -18.51 1.80
N ASN A 153 -5.46 -17.52 1.80
CA ASN A 153 -5.62 -16.52 2.84
C ASN A 153 -4.42 -15.56 2.98
N ASN A 154 -3.65 -15.33 1.91
CA ASN A 154 -2.60 -14.32 1.86
C ASN A 154 -3.16 -12.98 1.34
N PRO A 155 -2.51 -11.84 1.69
CA PRO A 155 -2.77 -10.56 1.02
C PRO A 155 -2.57 -10.67 -0.49
N LEU A 156 -3.40 -9.99 -1.29
CA LEU A 156 -3.20 -9.90 -2.72
C LEU A 156 -1.94 -9.09 -3.06
N SER A 157 -1.32 -9.38 -4.21
CA SER A 157 -0.34 -8.47 -4.82
C SER A 157 -1.03 -7.21 -5.37
N LEU A 158 -0.26 -6.17 -5.70
CA LEU A 158 -0.79 -4.96 -6.34
C LEU A 158 -1.52 -5.30 -7.65
N ILE A 159 -0.94 -6.15 -8.48
CA ILE A 159 -1.52 -6.59 -9.75
C ILE A 159 -2.88 -7.27 -9.52
N HIS A 160 -2.96 -8.27 -8.66
CA HIS A 160 -4.23 -8.95 -8.36
C HIS A 160 -5.25 -8.00 -7.70
N GLY A 161 -4.77 -7.00 -6.94
CA GLY A 161 -5.64 -5.94 -6.40
C GLY A 161 -6.25 -5.07 -7.50
N LEU A 162 -5.49 -4.74 -8.55
CA LEU A 162 -5.99 -3.99 -9.71
C LEU A 162 -6.97 -4.84 -10.54
N GLU A 163 -6.62 -6.09 -10.81
CA GLU A 163 -7.49 -7.06 -11.52
C GLU A 163 -8.84 -7.21 -10.82
N LEU A 164 -8.83 -7.28 -9.49
CA LEU A 164 -10.08 -7.34 -8.71
C LEU A 164 -11.04 -6.20 -9.06
N PHE A 165 -10.54 -5.01 -9.37
CA PHE A 165 -11.36 -3.85 -9.69
C PHE A 165 -11.47 -3.59 -11.20
N ASP A 166 -11.10 -4.57 -12.05
CA ASP A 166 -11.10 -4.47 -13.51
C ASP A 166 -10.27 -3.28 -14.02
N ILE A 167 -9.17 -2.96 -13.33
CA ILE A 167 -8.25 -1.88 -13.68
C ILE A 167 -7.15 -2.45 -14.57
N PRO A 168 -7.03 -1.99 -15.83
CA PRO A 168 -6.01 -2.50 -16.73
C PRO A 168 -4.62 -2.06 -16.28
N LEU A 169 -3.66 -2.99 -16.40
CA LEU A 169 -2.26 -2.68 -16.22
C LEU A 169 -1.75 -1.88 -17.42
N SER A 170 -0.90 -0.90 -17.16
CA SER A 170 -0.30 -0.05 -18.20
C SER A 170 1.13 0.30 -17.82
N GLY A 171 1.99 0.49 -18.82
CA GLY A 171 3.40 0.84 -18.64
C GLY A 171 4.28 -0.36 -18.28
N GLU A 172 5.54 -0.08 -18.01
CA GLU A 172 6.55 -1.09 -17.68
C GLU A 172 6.41 -1.51 -16.20
N PRO A 173 6.36 -2.82 -15.91
CA PRO A 173 6.40 -3.31 -14.53
C PRO A 173 7.66 -2.84 -13.81
N HIS A 174 7.57 -2.61 -12.51
CA HIS A 174 8.67 -2.12 -11.67
C HIS A 174 9.26 -0.77 -12.12
N ASP A 175 8.47 0.03 -12.84
CA ASP A 175 8.70 1.46 -12.95
C ASP A 175 8.04 2.15 -11.75
N PRO A 176 8.80 2.77 -10.82
CA PRO A 176 8.23 3.26 -9.57
C PRO A 176 7.19 4.37 -9.76
N LEU A 177 7.22 5.10 -10.87
CA LEU A 177 6.15 6.06 -11.19
C LEU A 177 4.88 5.33 -11.63
N ILE A 178 5.02 4.32 -12.47
CA ILE A 178 3.88 3.50 -12.94
C ILE A 178 3.25 2.77 -11.75
N ASP A 179 4.05 2.17 -10.87
CA ASP A 179 3.55 1.46 -9.70
C ASP A 179 2.90 2.42 -8.68
N SER A 180 3.41 3.65 -8.54
CA SER A 180 2.72 4.72 -7.78
C SER A 180 1.36 5.09 -8.38
N ILE A 181 1.24 5.12 -9.73
CA ILE A 181 -0.04 5.35 -10.42
C ILE A 181 -0.97 4.16 -10.21
N HIS A 182 -0.49 2.94 -10.32
CA HIS A 182 -1.26 1.73 -10.05
C HIS A 182 -1.79 1.71 -8.62
N LEU A 183 -0.98 2.10 -7.64
CA LEU A 183 -1.38 2.21 -6.24
C LEU A 183 -2.50 3.27 -6.04
N MET A 184 -2.41 4.40 -6.73
CA MET A 184 -3.48 5.41 -6.78
C MET A 184 -4.76 4.85 -7.41
N LEU A 185 -4.65 4.12 -8.50
CA LEU A 185 -5.79 3.50 -9.18
C LEU A 185 -6.44 2.42 -8.32
N LEU A 186 -5.65 1.61 -7.60
CA LEU A 186 -6.15 0.66 -6.61
C LEU A 186 -6.98 1.36 -5.52
N TYR A 187 -6.46 2.44 -4.94
CA TYR A 187 -7.22 3.25 -3.98
C TYR A 187 -8.56 3.73 -4.57
N LYS A 188 -8.54 4.26 -5.81
CA LYS A 188 -9.74 4.70 -6.50
C LYS A 188 -10.71 3.54 -6.74
N GLY A 189 -10.21 2.36 -7.13
CA GLY A 189 -10.99 1.13 -7.29
C GLY A 189 -11.70 0.73 -5.99
N MET A 190 -10.97 0.70 -4.88
CA MET A 190 -11.53 0.42 -3.55
C MET A 190 -12.62 1.41 -3.13
N MET A 191 -12.43 2.70 -3.41
CA MET A 191 -13.39 3.74 -3.02
C MET A 191 -14.67 3.72 -3.86
N ASN A 192 -14.56 3.38 -5.15
CA ASN A 192 -15.66 3.41 -6.09
C ASN A 192 -16.47 2.11 -6.15
N ASN A 193 -15.94 1.00 -5.63
CA ASN A 193 -16.57 -0.32 -5.70
C ASN A 193 -16.81 -0.94 -4.31
N PRO A 194 -17.59 -0.29 -3.43
CA PRO A 194 -17.83 -0.80 -2.08
C PRO A 194 -18.58 -2.16 -2.08
N ASP A 195 -19.44 -2.40 -3.05
CA ASP A 195 -20.20 -3.66 -3.15
C ASP A 195 -19.29 -4.84 -3.51
N LYS A 196 -18.29 -4.61 -4.37
CA LYS A 196 -17.27 -5.62 -4.69
C LYS A 196 -16.42 -5.98 -3.46
N LEU A 197 -15.99 -4.97 -2.69
CA LEU A 197 -15.31 -5.20 -1.42
C LEU A 197 -16.21 -5.91 -0.39
N TYR A 198 -17.51 -5.60 -0.36
CA TYR A 198 -18.45 -6.28 0.51
C TYR A 198 -18.55 -7.77 0.14
N SER A 199 -18.71 -8.10 -1.14
CA SER A 199 -18.78 -9.48 -1.61
C SER A 199 -17.52 -10.28 -1.27
N GLU A 200 -16.34 -9.68 -1.44
CA GLU A 200 -15.07 -10.33 -1.08
C GLU A 200 -14.93 -10.47 0.45
N TYR A 201 -15.37 -9.46 1.21
CA TYR A 201 -15.31 -9.53 2.66
C TYR A 201 -16.14 -10.67 3.24
N LEU A 202 -17.29 -10.99 2.65
CA LEU A 202 -18.10 -12.15 3.07
C LEU A 202 -17.31 -13.47 2.95
N LYS A 203 -16.41 -13.60 1.95
CA LYS A 203 -15.56 -14.79 1.79
C LYS A 203 -14.42 -14.87 2.84
N VAL A 204 -13.94 -13.71 3.28
CA VAL A 204 -12.82 -13.61 4.25
C VAL A 204 -13.31 -13.72 5.69
N LEU A 205 -14.51 -13.21 5.97
CA LEU A 205 -15.05 -13.10 7.33
C LEU A 205 -15.06 -14.42 8.11
N PRO A 206 -15.51 -15.56 7.54
CA PRO A 206 -15.50 -16.84 8.26
C PRO A 206 -14.09 -17.40 8.53
N LYS A 207 -13.11 -16.98 7.70
CA LYS A 207 -11.71 -17.45 7.79
C LYS A 207 -10.92 -16.71 8.88
N GLN A 208 -11.46 -15.64 9.47
CA GLN A 208 -10.75 -14.85 10.48
C GLN A 208 -10.52 -15.68 11.75
N LYS A 209 -9.26 -15.70 12.21
CA LYS A 209 -8.87 -16.48 13.40
C LYS A 209 -9.43 -15.93 14.71
N VAL A 210 -9.80 -14.66 14.73
CA VAL A 210 -10.33 -13.98 15.91
C VAL A 210 -11.71 -14.52 16.33
N PHE A 211 -12.46 -15.11 15.41
CA PHE A 211 -13.78 -15.65 15.73
C PHE A 211 -13.70 -17.13 16.18
N PRO A 212 -14.27 -17.49 17.35
CA PRO A 212 -14.40 -18.88 17.75
C PRO A 212 -15.40 -19.62 16.87
N GLN A 213 -15.32 -20.98 16.86
CA GLN A 213 -16.13 -21.81 15.98
C GLN A 213 -17.64 -21.57 16.06
N PRO A 214 -18.29 -21.37 17.21
CA PRO A 214 -19.71 -21.05 17.28
C PRO A 214 -20.08 -19.78 16.52
N VAL A 215 -19.22 -18.73 16.59
CA VAL A 215 -19.44 -17.47 15.85
C VAL A 215 -19.25 -17.66 14.35
N LYS A 216 -18.27 -18.47 13.94
CA LYS A 216 -18.07 -18.82 12.52
C LYS A 216 -19.28 -19.59 11.96
N ALA A 217 -19.86 -20.51 12.72
CA ALA A 217 -21.05 -21.23 12.31
C ALA A 217 -22.25 -20.29 12.08
N VAL A 218 -22.44 -19.31 12.97
CA VAL A 218 -23.45 -18.24 12.77
C VAL A 218 -23.18 -17.44 11.49
N ILE A 219 -21.94 -17.00 11.30
CA ILE A 219 -21.53 -16.20 10.12
C ILE A 219 -21.81 -17.00 8.83
N ASN A 220 -21.38 -18.26 8.76
CA ASN A 220 -21.62 -19.11 7.59
C ASN A 220 -23.11 -19.28 7.30
N LYS A 221 -23.92 -19.61 8.33
CA LYS A 221 -25.37 -19.78 8.17
C LYS A 221 -26.06 -18.53 7.62
N LEU A 222 -25.63 -17.32 8.08
CA LEU A 222 -26.13 -16.04 7.57
C LEU A 222 -25.67 -15.74 6.13
N ILE A 223 -24.41 -16.05 5.80
CA ILE A 223 -23.89 -15.88 4.43
C ILE A 223 -24.62 -16.77 3.44
N ASP A 224 -25.00 -17.98 3.85
CA ASP A 224 -25.78 -18.92 3.04
C ASP A 224 -27.27 -18.51 2.90
N GLY A 225 -27.64 -17.31 3.37
CA GLY A 225 -28.99 -16.77 3.27
C GLY A 225 -29.99 -17.34 4.29
N ASN A 226 -29.51 -18.08 5.29
CA ASN A 226 -30.37 -18.67 6.31
C ASN A 226 -30.55 -17.74 7.52
N THR A 227 -31.70 -17.85 8.19
CA THR A 227 -31.94 -17.20 9.48
C THR A 227 -31.19 -17.93 10.60
N VAL A 228 -30.72 -17.15 11.59
CA VAL A 228 -30.11 -17.70 12.82
C VAL A 228 -30.96 -17.34 14.01
N THR A 229 -31.38 -18.36 14.75
CA THR A 229 -32.16 -18.21 15.99
C THR A 229 -31.23 -18.28 17.23
N PRO A 230 -31.68 -17.80 18.41
CA PRO A 230 -30.97 -18.01 19.64
C PRO A 230 -30.64 -19.48 19.97
N ASP A 231 -31.55 -20.41 19.57
CA ASP A 231 -31.36 -21.84 19.82
C ASP A 231 -30.32 -22.44 18.85
N ASP A 232 -30.24 -21.99 17.60
CA ASP A 232 -29.12 -22.31 16.71
C ASP A 232 -27.78 -21.95 17.35
N PHE A 233 -27.67 -20.72 17.88
CA PHE A 233 -26.44 -20.28 18.50
C PHE A 233 -26.05 -21.10 19.74
N LYS A 234 -27.05 -21.43 20.60
CA LYS A 234 -26.84 -22.32 21.72
C LYS A 234 -26.38 -23.71 21.28
N LYS A 235 -26.97 -24.24 20.20
CA LYS A 235 -26.55 -25.51 19.60
C LYS A 235 -25.09 -25.43 19.14
N PHE A 236 -24.71 -24.41 18.37
CA PHE A 236 -23.30 -24.22 17.92
C PHE A 236 -22.30 -24.16 19.09
N ILE A 237 -22.71 -23.57 20.22
CA ILE A 237 -21.89 -23.55 21.44
C ILE A 237 -21.75 -24.97 22.03
N LYS A 238 -22.88 -25.72 22.14
CA LYS A 238 -22.86 -27.10 22.66
C LYS A 238 -21.97 -28.01 21.80
N ASP A 239 -22.12 -27.91 20.46
CA ASP A 239 -21.36 -28.72 19.51
C ASP A 239 -19.86 -28.37 19.54
N PHE A 240 -19.48 -27.16 20.00
CA PHE A 240 -18.09 -26.74 20.16
C PHE A 240 -17.46 -27.19 21.48
N ILE A 241 -18.27 -27.28 22.54
CA ILE A 241 -17.77 -27.66 23.87
C ILE A 241 -17.65 -29.19 23.99
N GLY A 242 -18.38 -29.96 23.18
CA GLY A 242 -18.41 -31.43 23.18
C GLY A 242 -19.43 -31.97 24.15
#